data_e0aef468e89ecb83176ed37e4cf73d74
#
_entry.id   e0aef468e89ecb83176ed37e4cf73d74
#
_cell.length_a   1.000
_cell.length_b   1.000
_cell.length_c   1.000
_cell.angle_alpha   90.00
_cell.angle_beta   90.00
_cell.angle_gamma   90.00
#
_symmetry.space_group_name_H-M   'P 1'
#
loop_
_entity.id
_entity.type
_entity.pdbx_description
1 polymer ?
#
loop_
_entity_poly.entity_id
_entity_poly.type
_entity_poly.pdbx_seq_one_letter_code
_entity_poly.pdbx_strand_id
1 'polypeptide(L)'
;MRKVFLIVLLIQSLFTAAQTDEEKITSTLKAFHEALVKGNTVSLNQQTDRALSYGHSNGWVETKNDLLKNLETGYTKYFSIREDSISVQLNGNMANVRFVGDYNVALKGGTPVTYHLKVLEVWVRKGKRWILFARQAVRPPNP
;
A
#
# COMPACT_ATOMS: atom_id res chain seq x y z
N MET A 1 7.83 60.64 -30.78
CA MET A 1 7.46 59.25 -31.10
C MET A 1 7.65 58.40 -29.87
N ARG A 2 6.53 58.09 -29.19
CA ARG A 2 6.55 57.25 -27.95
C ARG A 2 6.42 55.78 -28.39
N LYS A 3 7.45 54.98 -28.19
CA LYS A 3 7.41 53.54 -28.38
C LYS A 3 6.74 52.90 -27.16
N VAL A 4 5.52 52.37 -27.34
CA VAL A 4 4.81 51.58 -26.33
C VAL A 4 5.34 50.17 -26.44
N PHE A 5 6.09 49.69 -25.43
CA PHE A 5 6.47 48.28 -25.30
C PHE A 5 5.29 47.50 -24.69
N LEU A 6 4.63 46.69 -25.49
CA LEU A 6 3.62 45.76 -25.05
C LEU A 6 4.33 44.52 -24.46
N ILE A 7 4.36 44.44 -23.12
CA ILE A 7 4.83 43.22 -22.41
C ILE A 7 3.66 42.23 -22.41
N VAL A 8 3.74 41.23 -23.29
CA VAL A 8 2.84 40.08 -23.26
C VAL A 8 3.34 39.14 -22.14
N LEU A 9 2.67 39.20 -20.97
CA LEU A 9 2.87 38.22 -19.90
C LEU A 9 2.20 36.91 -20.34
N LEU A 10 3.00 35.92 -20.78
CA LEU A 10 2.58 34.53 -20.95
C LEU A 10 2.38 33.93 -19.55
N ILE A 11 1.16 33.94 -19.05
CA ILE A 11 0.77 33.16 -17.88
C ILE A 11 0.66 31.69 -18.33
N GLN A 12 1.74 30.96 -18.21
CA GLN A 12 1.70 29.50 -18.30
C GLN A 12 1.00 28.97 -17.05
N SER A 13 -0.30 28.72 -17.18
CA SER A 13 -1.06 27.98 -16.18
C SER A 13 -0.52 26.56 -16.14
N LEU A 14 0.30 26.26 -15.14
CA LEU A 14 0.69 24.88 -14.82
C LEU A 14 -0.58 24.17 -14.30
N PHE A 15 -1.30 23.52 -15.19
CA PHE A 15 -2.33 22.56 -14.81
C PHE A 15 -1.63 21.36 -14.17
N THR A 16 -1.42 21.41 -12.87
CA THR A 16 -1.15 20.20 -12.09
C THR A 16 -2.44 19.41 -12.05
N ALA A 17 -2.56 18.39 -12.89
CA ALA A 17 -3.68 17.46 -12.82
C ALA A 17 -3.71 16.87 -11.41
N ALA A 18 -4.83 17.02 -10.70
CA ALA A 18 -5.00 16.42 -9.39
C ALA A 18 -5.00 14.88 -9.54
N GLN A 19 -4.16 14.21 -8.74
CA GLN A 19 -4.08 12.75 -8.72
C GLN A 19 -5.44 12.15 -8.38
N THR A 20 -5.89 11.16 -9.14
CA THR A 20 -7.14 10.45 -8.89
C THR A 20 -7.08 9.65 -7.57
N ASP A 21 -8.23 9.30 -6.99
CA ASP A 21 -8.26 8.48 -5.78
C ASP A 21 -7.69 7.07 -6.02
N GLU A 22 -7.87 6.52 -7.22
CA GLU A 22 -7.26 5.23 -7.62
C GLU A 22 -5.73 5.31 -7.65
N GLU A 23 -5.15 6.37 -8.21
CA GLU A 23 -3.71 6.60 -8.22
C GLU A 23 -3.17 6.80 -6.80
N LYS A 24 -3.89 7.54 -5.95
CA LYS A 24 -3.52 7.74 -4.54
C LYS A 24 -3.50 6.42 -3.77
N ILE A 25 -4.52 5.57 -3.94
CA ILE A 25 -4.58 4.26 -3.29
C ILE A 25 -3.45 3.37 -3.79
N THR A 26 -3.22 3.30 -5.09
CA THR A 26 -2.13 2.52 -5.67
C THR A 26 -0.76 2.97 -5.14
N SER A 27 -0.54 4.28 -5.04
CA SER A 27 0.68 4.84 -4.45
C SER A 27 0.80 4.51 -2.97
N THR A 28 -0.30 4.59 -2.22
CA THR A 28 -0.34 4.27 -0.79
C THR A 28 -0.07 2.78 -0.53
N LEU A 29 -0.65 1.89 -1.34
CA LEU A 29 -0.39 0.45 -1.28
C LEU A 29 1.10 0.16 -1.49
N LYS A 30 1.73 0.74 -2.51
CA LYS A 30 3.16 0.55 -2.77
C LYS A 30 4.02 1.10 -1.64
N ALA A 31 3.67 2.27 -1.09
CA ALA A 31 4.37 2.84 0.07
C ALA A 31 4.23 1.97 1.34
N PHE A 32 3.07 1.33 1.52
CA PHE A 32 2.85 0.37 2.61
C PHE A 32 3.74 -0.87 2.44
N HIS A 33 3.80 -1.45 1.25
CA HIS A 33 4.66 -2.61 0.97
C HIS A 33 6.15 -2.26 1.10
N GLU A 34 6.55 -1.08 0.67
CA GLU A 34 7.92 -0.60 0.89
C GLU A 34 8.24 -0.46 2.38
N ALA A 35 7.30 0.03 3.18
CA ALA A 35 7.46 0.12 4.63
C ALA A 35 7.56 -1.25 5.31
N LEU A 36 6.83 -2.29 4.82
CA LEU A 36 6.99 -3.68 5.26
C LEU A 36 8.40 -4.21 4.98
N VAL A 37 8.91 -4.00 3.76
CA VAL A 37 10.27 -4.45 3.36
C VAL A 37 11.36 -3.74 4.17
N LYS A 38 11.18 -2.45 4.46
CA LYS A 38 12.10 -1.66 5.29
C LYS A 38 11.98 -1.93 6.79
N GLY A 39 10.94 -2.65 7.24
CA GLY A 39 10.63 -2.81 8.66
C GLY A 39 10.30 -1.47 9.35
N ASN A 40 9.76 -0.49 8.59
CA ASN A 40 9.46 0.84 9.12
C ASN A 40 8.12 0.85 9.88
N THR A 41 8.18 0.42 11.14
CA THR A 41 6.98 0.30 12.02
C THR A 41 6.31 1.64 12.30
N VAL A 42 7.05 2.75 12.30
CA VAL A 42 6.47 4.10 12.46
C VAL A 42 5.56 4.43 11.28
N SER A 43 6.04 4.22 10.06
CA SER A 43 5.25 4.43 8.84
C SER A 43 4.04 3.50 8.79
N LEU A 44 4.23 2.21 9.09
CA LEU A 44 3.16 1.21 9.12
C LEU A 44 2.09 1.54 10.17
N ASN A 45 2.49 2.05 11.33
CA ASN A 45 1.56 2.50 12.36
C ASN A 45 0.64 3.64 11.86
N GLN A 46 1.15 4.52 11.01
CA GLN A 46 0.37 5.61 10.42
C GLN A 46 -0.50 5.16 9.24
N GLN A 47 -0.13 4.09 8.55
CA GLN A 47 -0.81 3.58 7.36
C GLN A 47 -1.85 2.50 7.65
N THR A 48 -1.96 2.04 8.90
CA THR A 48 -2.87 0.97 9.31
C THR A 48 -3.91 1.45 10.31
N ASP A 49 -5.14 0.95 10.18
CA ASP A 49 -6.21 1.22 11.14
C ASP A 49 -5.94 0.55 12.49
N ARG A 50 -6.48 1.13 13.58
CA ARG A 50 -6.39 0.49 14.90
C ARG A 50 -7.09 -0.87 14.98
N ALA A 51 -8.12 -1.07 14.13
CA ALA A 51 -8.89 -2.30 14.02
C ALA A 51 -8.43 -3.16 12.83
N LEU A 52 -7.16 -3.03 12.40
CA LEU A 52 -6.60 -3.81 11.31
C LEU A 52 -6.82 -5.31 11.53
N SER A 53 -7.29 -5.98 10.47
CA SER A 53 -7.29 -7.44 10.34
C SER A 53 -6.37 -7.81 9.17
N TYR A 54 -5.20 -8.36 9.46
CA TYR A 54 -4.17 -8.67 8.47
C TYR A 54 -4.05 -10.18 8.26
N GLY A 55 -4.83 -10.72 7.31
CA GLY A 55 -4.92 -12.16 7.04
C GLY A 55 -3.83 -12.67 6.12
N HIS A 56 -3.22 -13.78 6.52
CA HIS A 56 -2.19 -14.51 5.78
C HIS A 56 -2.78 -15.70 5.00
N SER A 57 -2.02 -16.20 4.03
CA SER A 57 -2.46 -17.29 3.15
C SER A 57 -2.55 -18.67 3.82
N ASN A 58 -2.06 -18.79 5.04
CA ASN A 58 -2.17 -19.98 5.88
C ASN A 58 -3.31 -19.91 6.92
N GLY A 59 -4.14 -18.85 6.87
CA GLY A 59 -5.24 -18.64 7.79
C GLY A 59 -4.86 -17.86 9.05
N TRP A 60 -3.56 -17.57 9.27
CA TRP A 60 -3.16 -16.72 10.40
C TRP A 60 -3.62 -15.28 10.17
N VAL A 61 -4.12 -14.63 11.23
CA VAL A 61 -4.59 -13.24 11.21
C VAL A 61 -3.86 -12.47 12.31
N GLU A 62 -3.24 -11.36 11.92
CA GLU A 62 -2.60 -10.42 12.83
C GLU A 62 -3.48 -9.19 13.06
N THR A 63 -3.49 -8.72 14.29
CA THR A 63 -3.93 -7.36 14.61
C THR A 63 -2.82 -6.37 14.20
N LYS A 64 -3.14 -5.07 14.24
CA LYS A 64 -2.14 -4.02 14.03
C LYS A 64 -0.93 -4.19 14.97
N ASN A 65 -1.19 -4.44 16.26
CA ASN A 65 -0.14 -4.59 17.27
C ASN A 65 0.74 -5.82 16.98
N ASP A 66 0.15 -6.92 16.55
CA ASP A 66 0.89 -8.13 16.19
C ASP A 66 1.80 -7.88 14.98
N LEU A 67 1.25 -7.26 13.92
CA LEU A 67 2.01 -6.92 12.72
C LEU A 67 3.24 -6.06 13.06
N LEU A 68 3.05 -4.97 13.80
CA LEU A 68 4.14 -4.07 14.16
C LEU A 68 5.17 -4.77 15.05
N LYS A 69 4.73 -5.52 16.07
CA LYS A 69 5.61 -6.25 16.97
C LYS A 69 6.43 -7.33 16.25
N ASN A 70 5.80 -8.07 15.33
CA ASN A 70 6.47 -9.14 14.60
C ASN A 70 7.55 -8.60 13.63
N LEU A 71 7.34 -7.42 13.07
CA LEU A 71 8.33 -6.72 12.26
C LEU A 71 9.47 -6.15 13.13
N GLU A 72 9.12 -5.51 14.26
CA GLU A 72 10.08 -4.91 15.18
C GLU A 72 11.03 -5.95 15.79
N THR A 73 10.50 -7.10 16.17
CA THR A 73 11.28 -8.21 16.74
C THR A 73 12.01 -9.06 15.70
N GLY A 74 11.77 -8.84 14.42
CA GLY A 74 12.32 -9.67 13.33
C GLY A 74 11.67 -11.06 13.24
N TYR A 75 10.55 -11.29 13.93
CA TYR A 75 9.79 -12.54 13.78
C TYR A 75 9.31 -12.72 12.34
N THR A 76 8.84 -11.64 11.70
CA THR A 76 8.55 -11.57 10.27
C THR A 76 9.49 -10.57 9.63
N LYS A 77 10.17 -11.00 8.55
CA LYS A 77 11.06 -10.13 7.77
C LYS A 77 10.73 -10.25 6.29
N TYR A 78 10.26 -9.17 5.70
CA TYR A 78 10.06 -9.06 4.26
C TYR A 78 11.36 -8.61 3.59
N PHE A 79 11.75 -9.29 2.51
CA PHE A 79 12.93 -8.95 1.70
C PHE A 79 12.56 -8.23 0.41
N SER A 80 11.44 -8.65 -0.19
CA SER A 80 10.85 -7.97 -1.34
C SER A 80 9.36 -8.26 -1.43
N ILE A 81 8.64 -7.32 -1.99
CA ILE A 81 7.24 -7.46 -2.38
C ILE A 81 7.12 -6.87 -3.79
N ARG A 82 6.55 -7.63 -4.71
CA ARG A 82 6.27 -7.20 -6.07
C ARG A 82 4.81 -7.38 -6.36
N GLU A 83 4.13 -6.30 -6.72
CA GLU A 83 2.71 -6.30 -7.08
C GLU A 83 2.54 -6.34 -8.60
N ASP A 84 1.54 -7.09 -9.05
CA ASP A 84 1.09 -7.16 -10.42
C ASP A 84 -0.44 -7.13 -10.48
N SER A 85 -0.99 -6.71 -11.61
CA SER A 85 -2.43 -6.75 -11.91
C SER A 85 -3.28 -6.05 -10.84
N ILE A 86 -2.84 -4.86 -10.39
CA ILE A 86 -3.55 -4.08 -9.38
C ILE A 86 -4.88 -3.58 -9.95
N SER A 87 -5.98 -3.90 -9.27
CA SER A 87 -7.33 -3.45 -9.58
C SER A 87 -7.95 -2.76 -8.37
N VAL A 88 -8.45 -1.56 -8.55
CA VAL A 88 -9.06 -0.72 -7.50
C VAL A 88 -10.54 -0.56 -7.77
N GLN A 89 -11.37 -0.79 -6.75
CA GLN A 89 -12.81 -0.50 -6.76
C GLN A 89 -13.14 0.44 -5.63
N LEU A 90 -13.59 1.65 -5.97
CA LEU A 90 -13.97 2.68 -5.03
C LEU A 90 -15.45 2.56 -4.65
N ASN A 91 -15.75 2.78 -3.36
CA ASN A 91 -17.12 2.96 -2.86
C ASN A 91 -17.11 3.99 -1.73
N GLY A 92 -17.34 5.24 -2.06
CA GLY A 92 -17.30 6.37 -1.12
C GLY A 92 -15.95 6.49 -0.43
N ASN A 93 -15.92 6.29 0.89
CA ASN A 93 -14.71 6.33 1.71
C ASN A 93 -14.04 4.96 1.86
N MET A 94 -14.41 3.99 1.06
CA MET A 94 -13.80 2.65 1.03
C MET A 94 -13.28 2.32 -0.35
N ALA A 95 -12.25 1.50 -0.38
CA ALA A 95 -11.73 0.91 -1.60
C ALA A 95 -11.36 -0.55 -1.37
N ASN A 96 -11.76 -1.41 -2.31
CA ASN A 96 -11.24 -2.75 -2.45
C ASN A 96 -10.10 -2.73 -3.44
N VAL A 97 -8.94 -3.27 -3.06
CA VAL A 97 -7.79 -3.41 -3.95
C VAL A 97 -7.44 -4.88 -4.06
N ARG A 98 -7.48 -5.39 -5.29
CA ARG A 98 -7.05 -6.76 -5.60
C ARG A 98 -5.79 -6.72 -6.43
N PHE A 99 -4.88 -7.62 -6.16
CA PHE A 99 -3.64 -7.76 -6.91
C PHE A 99 -3.05 -9.16 -6.76
N VAL A 100 -2.09 -9.46 -7.60
CA VAL A 100 -1.20 -10.62 -7.44
C VAL A 100 0.11 -10.10 -6.85
N GLY A 101 0.64 -10.79 -5.85
CA GLY A 101 1.87 -10.36 -5.18
C GLY A 101 2.85 -11.51 -4.98
N ASP A 102 4.12 -11.26 -5.33
CA ASP A 102 5.25 -12.11 -4.95
C ASP A 102 5.88 -11.55 -3.68
N TYR A 103 5.80 -12.31 -2.60
CA TYR A 103 6.29 -11.94 -1.28
C TYR A 103 7.49 -12.81 -0.91
N ASN A 104 8.69 -12.24 -0.87
CA ASN A 104 9.87 -12.91 -0.34
C ASN A 104 9.99 -12.59 1.16
N VAL A 105 9.77 -13.58 2.01
CA VAL A 105 9.64 -13.40 3.47
C VAL A 105 10.29 -14.54 4.24
N ALA A 106 10.92 -14.21 5.36
CA ALA A 106 11.39 -15.19 6.36
C ALA A 106 10.61 -15.01 7.66
N LEU A 107 10.39 -16.13 8.36
CA LEU A 107 9.80 -16.18 9.70
C LEU A 107 10.84 -16.73 10.69
N LYS A 108 10.90 -16.14 11.88
CA LYS A 108 11.76 -16.60 12.99
C LYS A 108 13.24 -16.78 12.62
N GLY A 109 13.76 -15.92 11.74
CA GLY A 109 15.16 -16.05 11.28
C GLY A 109 15.42 -17.23 10.34
N GLY A 110 14.38 -17.88 9.84
CA GLY A 110 14.49 -18.96 8.86
C GLY A 110 14.91 -18.48 7.47
N THR A 111 15.06 -19.41 6.54
CA THR A 111 15.38 -19.10 5.15
C THR A 111 14.21 -18.37 4.48
N PRO A 112 14.48 -17.29 3.71
CA PRO A 112 13.45 -16.60 2.96
C PRO A 112 12.77 -17.53 1.93
N VAL A 113 11.44 -17.42 1.85
CA VAL A 113 10.60 -18.15 0.87
C VAL A 113 9.79 -17.13 0.09
N THR A 114 9.67 -17.33 -1.21
CA THR A 114 8.79 -16.52 -2.06
C THR A 114 7.42 -17.17 -2.18
N TYR A 115 6.39 -16.41 -1.81
CA TYR A 115 4.99 -16.79 -1.93
C TYR A 115 4.33 -16.01 -3.05
N HIS A 116 3.74 -16.72 -4.02
CA HIS A 116 2.88 -16.12 -5.04
C HIS A 116 1.44 -16.13 -4.53
N LEU A 117 0.85 -14.96 -4.33
CA LEU A 117 -0.41 -14.80 -3.61
C LEU A 117 -1.41 -13.96 -4.41
N LYS A 118 -2.69 -14.30 -4.31
CA LYS A 118 -3.79 -13.40 -4.65
C LYS A 118 -4.22 -12.68 -3.38
N VAL A 119 -4.28 -11.36 -3.44
CA VAL A 119 -4.52 -10.53 -2.26
C VAL A 119 -5.72 -9.63 -2.47
N LEU A 120 -6.53 -9.50 -1.43
CA LEU A 120 -7.53 -8.45 -1.26
C LEU A 120 -7.11 -7.56 -0.10
N GLU A 121 -7.07 -6.25 -0.35
CA GLU A 121 -6.94 -5.23 0.68
C GLU A 121 -8.15 -4.31 0.67
N VAL A 122 -8.61 -3.95 1.88
CA VAL A 122 -9.66 -2.98 2.09
C VAL A 122 -9.04 -1.73 2.72
N TRP A 123 -9.12 -0.64 1.99
CA TRP A 123 -8.64 0.66 2.42
C TRP A 123 -9.80 1.57 2.78
N VAL A 124 -9.66 2.34 3.86
CA VAL A 124 -10.65 3.33 4.30
C VAL A 124 -10.04 4.73 4.29
N ARG A 125 -10.80 5.70 3.82
CA ARG A 125 -10.36 7.10 3.79
C ARG A 125 -10.67 7.77 5.12
N LYS A 126 -9.62 8.29 5.78
CA LYS A 126 -9.72 9.11 6.99
C LYS A 126 -9.11 10.48 6.70
N GLY A 127 -9.97 11.48 6.55
CA GLY A 127 -9.57 12.80 6.06
C GLY A 127 -9.02 12.73 4.63
N LYS A 128 -7.75 13.09 4.44
CA LYS A 128 -7.08 13.05 3.12
C LYS A 128 -6.27 11.79 2.88
N ARG A 129 -6.23 10.85 3.82
CA ARG A 129 -5.37 9.66 3.75
C ARG A 129 -6.19 8.39 3.59
N TRP A 130 -5.68 7.46 2.80
CA TRP A 130 -6.14 6.09 2.74
C TRP A 130 -5.35 5.26 3.75
N ILE A 131 -6.05 4.44 4.55
CA ILE A 131 -5.52 3.65 5.66
C ILE A 131 -5.96 2.21 5.49
N LEU A 132 -5.05 1.26 5.61
CA LEU A 132 -5.36 -0.16 5.49
C LEU A 132 -6.21 -0.62 6.68
N PHE A 133 -7.40 -1.12 6.38
CA PHE A 133 -8.34 -1.64 7.36
C PHE A 133 -8.32 -3.17 7.44
N ALA A 134 -8.26 -3.84 6.29
CA ALA A 134 -8.23 -5.30 6.24
C ALA A 134 -7.40 -5.80 5.06
N ARG A 135 -6.81 -6.98 5.23
CA ARG A 135 -6.11 -7.72 4.19
C ARG A 135 -6.44 -9.20 4.31
N GLN A 136 -6.58 -9.87 3.18
CA GLN A 136 -6.59 -11.32 3.10
C GLN A 136 -5.79 -11.78 1.89
N ALA A 137 -4.80 -12.62 2.15
CA ALA A 137 -4.06 -13.32 1.11
C ALA A 137 -4.54 -14.76 0.98
N VAL A 138 -4.49 -15.28 -0.24
CA VAL A 138 -4.73 -16.69 -0.53
C VAL A 138 -3.68 -17.20 -1.52
N ARG A 139 -3.30 -18.46 -1.39
CA ARG A 139 -2.50 -19.14 -2.42
C ARG A 139 -3.44 -19.54 -3.56
N PRO A 140 -3.11 -19.20 -4.83
CA PRO A 140 -3.85 -19.79 -5.93
C PRO A 140 -3.70 -21.33 -5.89
N PRO A 141 -4.70 -22.09 -6.33
CA PRO A 141 -4.54 -23.52 -6.49
C PRO A 141 -3.36 -23.78 -7.44
N ASN A 142 -2.61 -24.85 -7.17
CA ASN A 142 -1.60 -25.30 -8.14
C ASN A 142 -2.32 -25.63 -9.47
N PRO A 143 -1.74 -25.23 -10.62
CA PRO A 143 -2.29 -25.58 -11.93
C PRO A 143 -2.31 -27.07 -12.16
#